data_0d029d889cabeb1647fe560871707ea8
#
_entry.id   0d029d889cabeb1647fe560871707ea8
#
_cell.length_a   1.000
_cell.length_b   1.000
_cell.length_c   1.000
_cell.angle_alpha   90.00
_cell.angle_beta   90.00
_cell.angle_gamma   90.00
#
_symmetry.space_group_name_H-M   'P 1'
#
loop_
_entity.id
_entity.type
_entity.pdbx_description
1 polymer ?
#
loop_
_entity_poly.entity_id
_entity_poly.type
_entity_poly.pdbx_seq_one_letter_code
_entity_poly.pdbx_strand_id
1 'polypeptide(L)'
;MNLQELHTKIQLQIDIKIEVNTMDSIFKQLFQYGYHDTEITSIDCEGLEVKLNFDKGIYLLDENGNETILSKPMQVILKISSYSDSFEESFEIKEYGKKIKYLEYITLKKYLQKESFGISMCYYSNFDSCILFDGGFSKRNIMFSIDGVNEIIIQEL
;
A
#
# COMPACT_ATOMS: atom_id res chain seq x y z
N MET A 1 25.09 -35.84 -7.83
CA MET A 1 24.62 -34.79 -6.87
C MET A 1 24.77 -35.36 -5.46
N ASN A 2 25.48 -34.67 -4.59
CA ASN A 2 25.59 -35.08 -3.20
C ASN A 2 24.38 -34.61 -2.37
N LEU A 3 24.25 -35.14 -1.14
CA LEU A 3 23.13 -34.79 -0.26
C LEU A 3 23.07 -33.30 0.10
N GLN A 4 24.22 -32.65 0.19
CA GLN A 4 24.31 -31.24 0.54
C GLN A 4 23.81 -30.33 -0.58
N GLU A 5 24.14 -30.66 -1.84
CA GLU A 5 23.62 -29.94 -3.02
C GLU A 5 22.10 -30.14 -3.17
N LEU A 6 21.60 -31.32 -2.88
CA LEU A 6 20.17 -31.59 -2.90
C LEU A 6 19.41 -30.80 -1.83
N HIS A 7 19.94 -30.77 -0.60
CA HIS A 7 19.36 -29.95 0.49
C HIS A 7 19.30 -28.46 0.13
N THR A 8 20.38 -27.93 -0.43
CA THR A 8 20.45 -26.52 -0.84
C THR A 8 19.40 -26.19 -1.92
N LYS A 9 19.23 -27.06 -2.91
CA LYS A 9 18.22 -26.88 -3.96
C LYS A 9 16.80 -26.92 -3.42
N ILE A 10 16.51 -27.87 -2.52
CA ILE A 10 15.19 -28.01 -1.90
C ILE A 10 14.89 -26.77 -1.05
N GLN A 11 15.83 -26.31 -0.24
CA GLN A 11 15.63 -25.13 0.60
C GLN A 11 15.37 -23.88 -0.26
N LEU A 12 16.14 -23.68 -1.33
CA LEU A 12 15.92 -22.57 -2.26
C LEU A 12 14.53 -22.60 -2.89
N GLN A 13 14.04 -23.79 -3.29
CA GLN A 13 12.70 -23.94 -3.85
C GLN A 13 11.61 -23.62 -2.83
N ILE A 14 11.79 -24.03 -1.57
CA ILE A 14 10.86 -23.73 -0.48
C ILE A 14 10.83 -22.22 -0.22
N ASP A 15 11.98 -21.57 -0.15
CA ASP A 15 12.10 -20.14 0.10
C ASP A 15 11.42 -19.32 -1.02
N ILE A 16 11.63 -19.69 -2.28
CA ILE A 16 10.96 -19.05 -3.43
C ILE A 16 9.45 -19.24 -3.35
N LYS A 17 8.97 -20.43 -3.02
CA LYS A 17 7.54 -20.72 -2.91
C LYS A 17 6.87 -19.94 -1.78
N ILE A 18 7.52 -19.78 -0.64
CA ILE A 18 7.03 -18.98 0.50
C ILE A 18 6.95 -17.51 0.08
N GLU A 19 7.98 -16.97 -0.58
CA GLU A 19 8.01 -15.59 -1.05
C GLU A 19 6.87 -15.30 -2.04
N VAL A 20 6.68 -16.15 -3.06
CA VAL A 20 5.58 -16.02 -4.03
C VAL A 20 4.22 -16.08 -3.35
N ASN A 21 4.01 -17.00 -2.39
CA ASN A 21 2.74 -17.11 -1.65
C ASN A 21 2.46 -15.86 -0.81
N THR A 22 3.47 -15.24 -0.19
CA THR A 22 3.33 -14.01 0.59
C THR A 22 2.94 -12.84 -0.31
N MET A 23 3.56 -12.69 -1.49
CA MET A 23 3.24 -11.65 -2.48
C MET A 23 1.81 -11.79 -3.00
N ASP A 24 1.38 -13.00 -3.36
CA ASP A 24 0.01 -13.28 -3.77
C ASP A 24 -1.00 -12.96 -2.67
N SER A 25 -0.65 -13.20 -1.41
CA SER A 25 -1.50 -12.90 -0.25
C SER A 25 -1.73 -11.39 -0.09
N ILE A 26 -0.69 -10.56 -0.23
CA ILE A 26 -0.80 -9.11 -0.14
C ILE A 26 -1.69 -8.57 -1.27
N PHE A 27 -1.45 -8.99 -2.50
CA PHE A 27 -2.25 -8.60 -3.66
C PHE A 27 -3.72 -8.98 -3.47
N LYS A 28 -4.02 -10.20 -3.08
CA LYS A 28 -5.38 -10.69 -2.87
C LYS A 28 -6.09 -9.94 -1.74
N GLN A 29 -5.41 -9.68 -0.63
CA GLN A 29 -5.99 -8.94 0.49
C GLN A 29 -6.27 -7.48 0.13
N LEU A 30 -5.32 -6.81 -0.52
CA LEU A 30 -5.49 -5.42 -0.95
C LEU A 30 -6.68 -5.29 -1.90
N PHE A 31 -6.74 -6.11 -2.93
CA PHE A 31 -7.74 -6.03 -4.00
C PHE A 31 -9.01 -6.84 -3.76
N GLN A 32 -9.31 -7.21 -2.51
CA GLN A 32 -10.66 -7.59 -2.10
C GLN A 32 -11.62 -6.39 -2.14
N TYR A 33 -11.08 -5.18 -2.20
CA TYR A 33 -11.82 -3.92 -2.23
C TYR A 33 -11.38 -3.07 -3.43
N GLY A 34 -12.23 -2.14 -3.82
CA GLY A 34 -11.92 -1.14 -4.84
C GLY A 34 -11.57 0.20 -4.20
N TYR A 35 -10.53 0.84 -4.74
CA TYR A 35 -10.01 2.10 -4.20
C TYR A 35 -10.25 3.31 -5.12
N HIS A 36 -10.64 3.07 -6.37
CA HIS A 36 -10.92 4.13 -7.33
C HIS A 36 -12.01 5.07 -6.82
N ASP A 37 -11.79 6.36 -6.93
CA ASP A 37 -12.69 7.41 -6.42
C ASP A 37 -12.98 7.32 -4.90
N THR A 38 -12.09 6.72 -4.14
CA THR A 38 -12.14 6.75 -2.68
C THR A 38 -11.17 7.78 -2.11
N GLU A 39 -11.25 8.05 -0.81
CA GLU A 39 -10.47 9.09 -0.16
C GLU A 39 -9.74 8.55 1.07
N ILE A 40 -8.42 8.81 1.13
CA ILE A 40 -7.66 8.65 2.36
C ILE A 40 -7.83 9.93 3.19
N THR A 41 -8.37 9.81 4.38
CA THR A 41 -8.65 10.94 5.27
C THR A 41 -7.50 11.22 6.24
N SER A 42 -6.72 10.20 6.61
CA SER A 42 -5.52 10.35 7.41
C SER A 42 -4.53 9.21 7.19
N ILE A 43 -3.27 9.51 7.45
CA ILE A 43 -2.18 8.53 7.47
C ILE A 43 -1.48 8.67 8.81
N ASP A 44 -1.39 7.56 9.55
CA ASP A 44 -0.66 7.50 10.81
C ASP A 44 0.38 6.40 10.75
N CYS A 45 1.59 6.72 11.19
CA CYS A 45 2.69 5.78 11.25
C CYS A 45 3.11 5.58 12.70
N GLU A 46 3.15 4.32 13.13
CA GLU A 46 3.59 3.93 14.46
C GLU A 46 4.51 2.71 14.35
N GLY A 47 5.78 2.90 14.68
CA GLY A 47 6.79 1.86 14.49
C GLY A 47 6.93 1.46 13.02
N LEU A 48 6.63 0.21 12.70
CA LEU A 48 6.65 -0.34 11.34
C LEU A 48 5.23 -0.52 10.74
N GLU A 49 4.24 0.14 11.31
CA GLU A 49 2.87 0.14 10.81
C GLU A 49 2.49 1.47 10.19
N VAL A 50 1.92 1.43 9.00
CA VAL A 50 1.30 2.56 8.33
C VAL A 50 -0.20 2.32 8.31
N LYS A 51 -0.96 3.22 8.92
CA LYS A 51 -2.42 3.14 9.00
C LYS A 51 -3.04 4.17 8.07
N LEU A 52 -3.81 3.71 7.11
CA LEU A 52 -4.54 4.54 6.16
C LEU A 52 -6.02 4.50 6.54
N ASN A 53 -6.60 5.64 6.86
CA ASN A 53 -8.01 5.74 7.22
C ASN A 53 -8.85 6.20 6.03
N PHE A 54 -9.95 5.50 5.82
CA PHE A 54 -10.95 5.76 4.79
C PHE A 54 -12.29 6.03 5.48
N ASP A 55 -12.50 7.25 5.93
CA ASP A 55 -13.70 7.61 6.73
C ASP A 55 -14.99 7.48 5.94
N LYS A 56 -14.92 7.57 4.61
CA LYS A 56 -16.06 7.34 3.70
C LYS A 56 -16.15 5.91 3.18
N GLY A 57 -15.25 5.02 3.62
CA GLY A 57 -15.20 3.64 3.17
C GLY A 57 -14.44 3.43 1.86
N ILE A 58 -14.40 2.18 1.46
CA ILE A 58 -13.84 1.70 0.20
C ILE A 58 -14.88 0.83 -0.49
N TYR A 59 -14.76 0.64 -1.81
CA TYR A 59 -15.78 -0.10 -2.55
C TYR A 59 -15.75 -1.60 -2.27
N LEU A 60 -16.91 -2.17 -2.02
CA LEU A 60 -17.12 -3.60 -2.03
C LEU A 60 -17.15 -4.08 -3.48
N LEU A 61 -16.54 -5.23 -3.74
CA LEU A 61 -16.50 -5.84 -5.06
C LEU A 61 -17.51 -6.97 -5.16
N ASP A 62 -18.14 -7.12 -6.34
CA ASP A 62 -18.99 -8.27 -6.65
C ASP A 62 -18.14 -9.50 -7.06
N GLU A 63 -18.80 -10.60 -7.44
CA GLU A 63 -18.17 -11.85 -7.86
C GLU A 63 -17.26 -11.68 -9.09
N ASN A 64 -17.54 -10.68 -9.93
CA ASN A 64 -16.78 -10.37 -11.15
C ASN A 64 -15.67 -9.33 -10.92
N GLY A 65 -15.49 -8.86 -9.68
CA GLY A 65 -14.53 -7.84 -9.32
C GLY A 65 -14.96 -6.41 -9.66
N ASN A 66 -16.24 -6.18 -9.92
CA ASN A 66 -16.77 -4.84 -10.15
C ASN A 66 -17.09 -4.12 -8.85
N GLU A 67 -16.79 -2.84 -8.77
CA GLU A 67 -17.13 -1.98 -7.66
C GLU A 67 -18.66 -1.83 -7.55
N THR A 68 -19.19 -1.97 -6.35
CA THR A 68 -20.64 -1.90 -6.07
C THR A 68 -20.99 -0.70 -5.19
N ILE A 69 -20.90 -0.86 -3.87
CA ILE A 69 -21.24 0.17 -2.89
C ILE A 69 -20.03 0.47 -2.00
N LEU A 70 -19.99 1.65 -1.41
CA LEU A 70 -19.02 2.00 -0.39
C LEU A 70 -19.28 1.21 0.89
N SER A 71 -18.21 0.73 1.50
CA SER A 71 -18.25 0.10 2.81
C SER A 71 -18.50 1.13 3.91
N LYS A 72 -18.66 0.64 5.14
CA LYS A 72 -18.49 1.46 6.35
C LYS A 72 -17.08 2.05 6.39
N PRO A 73 -16.80 3.02 7.27
CA PRO A 73 -15.43 3.51 7.49
C PRO A 73 -14.45 2.38 7.72
N MET A 74 -13.32 2.41 7.02
CA MET A 74 -12.32 1.35 7.02
C MET A 74 -10.93 1.89 7.33
N GLN A 75 -10.11 1.03 7.90
CA GLN A 75 -8.68 1.27 8.09
C GLN A 75 -7.89 0.18 7.40
N VAL A 76 -6.91 0.57 6.61
CA VAL A 76 -5.93 -0.32 5.99
C VAL A 76 -4.61 -0.15 6.74
N ILE A 77 -4.15 -1.22 7.38
CA ILE A 77 -2.88 -1.25 8.11
C ILE A 77 -1.86 -2.00 7.27
N LEU A 78 -0.77 -1.32 6.96
CA LEU A 78 0.35 -1.89 6.22
C LEU A 78 1.51 -2.10 7.18
N LYS A 79 1.96 -3.34 7.33
CA LYS A 79 3.17 -3.65 8.09
C LYS A 79 4.36 -3.66 7.16
N ILE A 80 5.41 -2.92 7.52
CA ILE A 80 6.58 -2.69 6.69
C ILE A 80 7.76 -3.50 7.22
N SER A 81 8.59 -4.01 6.30
CA SER A 81 9.85 -4.68 6.65
C SER A 81 10.86 -3.69 7.23
N SER A 82 11.61 -4.12 8.24
CA SER A 82 12.59 -3.29 8.96
C SER A 82 13.93 -3.17 8.26
N TYR A 83 13.96 -2.74 6.99
CA TYR A 83 15.23 -2.51 6.29
C TYR A 83 15.86 -1.15 6.57
N SER A 84 15.13 -0.27 7.23
CA SER A 84 15.57 1.10 7.49
C SER A 84 15.30 1.49 8.94
N ASP A 85 16.02 2.49 9.43
CA ASP A 85 15.87 3.04 10.78
C ASP A 85 14.59 3.89 10.91
N SER A 86 13.94 4.23 9.79
CA SER A 86 12.76 5.09 9.74
C SER A 86 11.74 4.59 8.73
N PHE A 87 10.45 4.61 9.11
CA PHE A 87 9.35 4.31 8.19
C PHE A 87 9.29 5.29 7.01
N GLU A 88 9.83 6.50 7.16
CA GLU A 88 9.83 7.53 6.13
C GLU A 88 10.62 7.10 4.88
N GLU A 89 11.64 6.26 5.05
CA GLU A 89 12.41 5.71 3.94
C GLU A 89 11.61 4.74 3.07
N SER A 90 10.50 4.19 3.61
CA SER A 90 9.59 3.33 2.85
C SER A 90 8.62 4.13 1.96
N PHE A 91 8.53 5.44 2.17
CA PHE A 91 7.69 6.33 1.36
C PHE A 91 8.47 6.97 0.24
N GLU A 92 7.89 7.00 -0.94
CA GLU A 92 8.28 7.87 -2.03
C GLU A 92 7.07 8.69 -2.46
N ILE A 93 7.18 10.01 -2.35
CA ILE A 93 6.07 10.93 -2.60
C ILE A 93 6.49 11.91 -3.69
N LYS A 94 5.71 11.97 -4.78
CA LYS A 94 5.95 12.85 -5.92
C LYS A 94 4.74 13.75 -6.16
N GLU A 95 4.97 15.03 -6.31
CA GLU A 95 3.99 15.98 -6.81
C GLU A 95 4.27 16.26 -8.27
N TYR A 96 3.26 16.09 -9.11
CA TYR A 96 3.33 16.32 -10.54
C TYR A 96 2.79 17.71 -10.89
N GLY A 97 3.58 18.48 -11.63
CA GLY A 97 3.22 19.78 -12.17
C GLY A 97 4.08 20.06 -13.40
N LYS A 98 4.50 21.31 -13.60
CA LYS A 98 5.48 21.63 -14.64
C LYS A 98 6.82 20.91 -14.44
N LYS A 99 7.15 20.62 -13.19
CA LYS A 99 8.30 19.81 -12.77
C LYS A 99 7.83 18.80 -11.73
N ILE A 100 8.49 17.64 -11.68
CA ILE A 100 8.28 16.65 -10.63
C ILE A 100 9.02 17.13 -9.38
N LYS A 101 8.30 17.18 -8.25
CA LYS A 101 8.87 17.47 -6.93
C LYS A 101 8.76 16.25 -6.05
N TYR A 102 9.85 15.92 -5.37
CA TYR A 102 9.83 14.91 -4.32
C TYR A 102 9.45 15.59 -2.99
N LEU A 103 8.46 15.02 -2.31
CA LEU A 103 7.95 15.55 -1.05
C LEU A 103 8.35 14.65 0.12
N GLU A 104 8.50 15.27 1.28
CA GLU A 104 8.68 14.55 2.54
C GLU A 104 7.31 14.11 3.09
N TYR A 105 7.32 13.03 3.88
CA TYR A 105 6.13 12.51 4.54
C TYR A 105 5.38 13.58 5.36
N ILE A 106 6.11 14.42 6.09
CA ILE A 106 5.51 15.49 6.88
C ILE A 106 4.70 16.48 6.02
N THR A 107 5.13 16.71 4.79
CA THR A 107 4.41 17.58 3.84
C THR A 107 3.08 16.95 3.42
N LEU A 108 3.08 15.66 3.11
CA LEU A 108 1.85 14.91 2.81
C LEU A 108 0.87 14.96 3.99
N LYS A 109 1.37 14.78 5.22
CA LYS A 109 0.57 14.90 6.45
C LYS A 109 -0.07 16.27 6.60
N LYS A 110 0.66 17.34 6.31
CA LYS A 110 0.13 18.71 6.35
C LYS A 110 -1.00 18.93 5.36
N TYR A 111 -0.88 18.35 4.16
CA TYR A 111 -1.96 18.43 3.17
C TYR A 111 -3.21 17.66 3.64
N LEU A 112 -3.03 16.48 4.23
CA LEU A 112 -4.13 15.69 4.80
C LEU A 112 -4.86 16.35 5.97
N GLN A 113 -4.22 17.27 6.69
CA GLN A 113 -4.89 18.06 7.72
C GLN A 113 -5.91 19.06 7.15
N LYS A 114 -5.78 19.42 5.87
CA LYS A 114 -6.64 20.40 5.21
C LYS A 114 -7.71 19.76 4.34
N GLU A 115 -7.40 18.66 3.68
CA GLU A 115 -8.33 17.94 2.82
C GLU A 115 -7.95 16.48 2.68
N SER A 116 -8.88 15.64 2.24
CA SER A 116 -8.64 14.23 1.98
C SER A 116 -7.87 14.03 0.68
N PHE A 117 -7.07 12.95 0.62
CA PHE A 117 -6.39 12.52 -0.59
C PHE A 117 -7.35 11.66 -1.44
N GLY A 118 -7.74 12.16 -2.60
CA GLY A 118 -8.56 11.42 -3.55
C GLY A 118 -7.72 10.43 -4.35
N ILE A 119 -8.13 9.17 -4.36
CA ILE A 119 -7.45 8.11 -5.10
C ILE A 119 -8.06 7.99 -6.49
N SER A 120 -7.25 8.15 -7.52
CA SER A 120 -7.62 7.80 -8.89
C SER A 120 -7.33 6.33 -9.18
N MET A 121 -6.16 5.84 -8.80
CA MET A 121 -5.75 4.45 -9.00
C MET A 121 -4.89 3.96 -7.84
N CYS A 122 -5.03 2.67 -7.54
CA CYS A 122 -4.18 1.94 -6.60
C CYS A 122 -3.46 0.81 -7.35
N TYR A 123 -2.16 0.70 -7.17
CA TYR A 123 -1.32 -0.31 -7.82
C TYR A 123 -0.54 -1.10 -6.79
N TYR A 124 -0.23 -2.33 -7.14
CA TYR A 124 0.69 -3.17 -6.39
C TYR A 124 1.80 -3.70 -7.29
N SER A 125 3.05 -3.58 -6.83
CA SER A 125 4.21 -4.15 -7.50
C SER A 125 4.84 -5.27 -6.68
N ASN A 126 5.01 -6.42 -7.29
CA ASN A 126 5.68 -7.57 -6.66
C ASN A 126 7.17 -7.33 -6.42
N PHE A 127 7.79 -6.43 -7.18
CA PHE A 127 9.23 -6.25 -7.17
C PHE A 127 9.74 -5.81 -5.78
N ASP A 128 9.10 -4.78 -5.19
CA ASP A 128 9.48 -4.25 -3.88
C ASP A 128 8.37 -4.41 -2.84
N SER A 129 7.39 -5.27 -3.09
CA SER A 129 6.17 -5.33 -2.28
C SER A 129 5.59 -3.93 -2.04
N CYS A 130 5.49 -3.16 -3.12
CA CYS A 130 5.17 -1.74 -3.11
C CYS A 130 3.69 -1.53 -3.41
N ILE A 131 3.04 -0.73 -2.59
CA ILE A 131 1.68 -0.22 -2.84
C ILE A 131 1.80 1.23 -3.26
N LEU A 132 1.18 1.58 -4.40
CA LEU A 132 1.23 2.91 -4.97
C LEU A 132 -0.18 3.47 -5.13
N PHE A 133 -0.37 4.68 -4.63
CA PHE A 133 -1.59 5.45 -4.79
C PHE A 133 -1.34 6.65 -5.70
N ASP A 134 -2.09 6.71 -6.79
CA ASP A 134 -2.12 7.85 -7.70
C ASP A 134 -3.41 8.64 -7.49
N GLY A 135 -3.30 9.94 -7.33
CA GLY A 135 -4.44 10.79 -7.08
C GLY A 135 -4.04 12.21 -6.74
N GLY A 136 -4.60 12.74 -5.67
CA GLY A 136 -4.19 14.06 -5.19
C GLY A 136 -5.22 14.78 -4.35
N PHE A 137 -4.94 16.04 -4.17
CA PHE A 137 -5.79 17.03 -3.54
C PHE A 137 -6.40 17.93 -4.62
N SER A 138 -7.33 18.82 -4.24
CA SER A 138 -8.06 19.65 -5.21
C SER A 138 -7.17 20.45 -6.17
N LYS A 139 -5.96 20.85 -5.73
CA LYS A 139 -5.01 21.65 -6.51
C LYS A 139 -3.65 20.97 -6.73
N ARG A 140 -3.51 19.70 -6.36
CA ARG A 140 -2.23 19.00 -6.41
C ARG A 140 -2.42 17.57 -6.90
N ASN A 141 -1.63 17.20 -7.89
CA ASN A 141 -1.54 15.81 -8.35
C ASN A 141 -0.36 15.13 -7.66
N ILE A 142 -0.65 14.09 -6.91
CA ILE A 142 0.35 13.41 -6.08
C ILE A 142 0.28 11.91 -6.33
N MET A 143 1.44 11.30 -6.43
CA MET A 143 1.61 9.87 -6.38
C MET A 143 2.49 9.54 -5.19
N PHE A 144 2.06 8.62 -4.35
CA PHE A 144 2.92 8.13 -3.29
C PHE A 144 2.90 6.61 -3.23
N SER A 145 4.05 6.05 -2.88
CA SER A 145 4.23 4.63 -2.72
C SER A 145 4.78 4.29 -1.34
N ILE A 146 4.47 3.08 -0.90
CA ILE A 146 4.95 2.50 0.34
C ILE A 146 5.60 1.16 0.00
N ASP A 147 6.91 1.08 0.19
CA ASP A 147 7.72 -0.08 -0.14
C ASP A 147 7.83 -1.05 1.04
N GLY A 148 8.15 -2.30 0.73
CA GLY A 148 8.44 -3.30 1.73
C GLY A 148 7.25 -3.74 2.58
N VAL A 149 6.05 -3.67 2.03
CA VAL A 149 4.84 -4.15 2.72
C VAL A 149 4.87 -5.68 2.81
N ASN A 150 4.87 -6.22 4.02
CA ASN A 150 4.92 -7.66 4.25
C ASN A 150 3.62 -8.25 4.79
N GLU A 151 2.72 -7.41 5.30
CA GLU A 151 1.41 -7.82 5.81
C GLU A 151 0.41 -6.67 5.66
N ILE A 152 -0.84 -7.02 5.34
CA ILE A 152 -1.96 -6.09 5.27
C ILE A 152 -3.07 -6.55 6.20
N ILE A 153 -3.63 -5.62 6.96
CA ILE A 153 -4.83 -5.83 7.75
C ILE A 153 -5.86 -4.77 7.32
N ILE A 154 -7.05 -5.21 6.94
CA ILE A 154 -8.14 -4.31 6.58
C ILE A 154 -9.27 -4.56 7.58
N GLN A 155 -9.68 -3.51 8.26
CA GLN A 155 -10.67 -3.58 9.34
C GLN A 155 -11.60 -2.38 9.35
N GLU A 156 -12.78 -2.53 9.94
CA GLU A 156 -13.67 -1.39 10.20
C GLU A 156 -13.05 -0.46 11.25
N LEU A 157 -13.25 0.83 11.05
CA LEU A 157 -12.89 1.87 12.02
C LEU A 157 -13.84 1.87 13.21
#